data_1655a253168a8f2a8f8485191a145524
#
_entry.id   1655a253168a8f2a8f8485191a145524
#
_cell.length_a   1.000
_cell.length_b   1.000
_cell.length_c   1.000
_cell.angle_alpha   90.00
_cell.angle_beta   90.00
_cell.angle_gamma   90.00
#
_symmetry.space_group_name_H-M   'P 1'
#
loop_
_entity.id
_entity.type
_entity.pdbx_description
1 polymer ?
#
loop_
_entity_poly.entity_id
_entity_poly.type
_entity_poly.pdbx_seq_one_letter_code
_entity_poly.pdbx_strand_id
1 'polypeptide(L)'
;MNFQLNGRALRHAPTPVRRILHSSAFIEGWAHYAEELCVEEGFAAGDPRFAVGVWLEALVRITRLACSIGVHSAGMTVSEGAARFEADTHLSGPAALSEARRATFDPTYGRYTWGKLEIMKLRDEARRQWGAGFTLNRLHAALLNLGSPPLGLMGTAIVRG
;
A
#
# COMPACT_ATOMS: atom_id res chain seq x y z
N MET A 1 12.71 6.29 -0.25
CA MET A 1 12.65 4.88 -0.70
C MET A 1 11.80 4.67 -1.97
N ASN A 2 10.67 5.35 -2.14
CA ASN A 2 9.80 5.20 -3.33
C ASN A 2 10.45 5.51 -4.69
N PHE A 3 11.33 6.52 -4.79
CA PHE A 3 11.93 6.91 -6.07
C PHE A 3 12.85 5.84 -6.68
N GLN A 4 13.59 5.10 -5.88
CA GLN A 4 14.49 4.06 -6.40
C GLN A 4 13.73 2.82 -6.88
N LEU A 5 12.67 2.42 -6.19
CA LEU A 5 11.83 1.28 -6.57
C LEU A 5 11.01 1.58 -7.83
N ASN A 6 10.43 2.78 -7.93
CA ASN A 6 9.75 3.25 -9.12
C ASN A 6 10.71 3.33 -10.33
N GLY A 7 11.93 3.82 -10.14
CA GLY A 7 12.94 3.86 -11.17
C GLY A 7 13.33 2.47 -11.69
N ARG A 8 13.35 1.44 -10.83
CA ARG A 8 13.59 0.05 -11.24
C ARG A 8 12.39 -0.53 -11.99
N ALA A 9 11.19 -0.39 -11.46
CA ALA A 9 9.95 -0.87 -12.10
C ALA A 9 9.76 -0.25 -13.50
N LEU A 10 10.01 1.05 -13.64
CA LEU A 10 9.91 1.72 -14.95
C LEU A 10 10.96 1.23 -15.95
N ARG A 11 12.20 0.95 -15.51
CA ARG A 11 13.26 0.44 -16.41
C ARG A 11 13.01 -0.98 -16.91
N HIS A 12 12.39 -1.82 -16.09
CA HIS A 12 12.12 -3.23 -16.39
C HIS A 12 10.70 -3.48 -16.90
N ALA A 13 9.88 -2.44 -17.05
CA ALA A 13 8.54 -2.57 -17.58
C ALA A 13 8.55 -3.23 -18.96
N PRO A 14 7.70 -4.26 -19.18
CA PRO A 14 7.78 -5.11 -20.37
C PRO A 14 7.36 -4.43 -21.68
N THR A 15 6.71 -3.27 -21.61
CA THR A 15 6.28 -2.52 -22.79
C THR A 15 6.48 -1.01 -22.60
N PRO A 16 6.65 -0.22 -23.69
CA PRO A 16 6.70 1.25 -23.58
C PRO A 16 5.47 1.85 -22.90
N VAL A 17 4.29 1.30 -23.13
CA VAL A 17 3.04 1.74 -22.48
C VAL A 17 3.13 1.60 -20.96
N ARG A 18 3.66 0.49 -20.45
CA ARG A 18 3.84 0.27 -19.01
C ARG A 18 4.94 1.13 -18.38
N ARG A 19 5.80 1.76 -19.18
CA ARG A 19 6.77 2.76 -18.69
C ARG A 19 6.12 4.11 -18.42
N ILE A 20 5.05 4.43 -19.12
CA ILE A 20 4.34 5.72 -19.04
C ILE A 20 3.15 5.63 -18.09
N LEU A 21 2.36 4.56 -18.22
CA LEU A 21 1.17 4.33 -17.39
C LEU A 21 1.55 3.64 -16.08
N HIS A 22 1.15 4.24 -14.99
CA HIS A 22 1.40 3.70 -13.65
C HIS A 22 0.13 3.72 -12.79
N SER A 23 -0.01 2.72 -11.94
CA SER A 23 -1.07 2.64 -10.94
C SER A 23 -0.58 3.22 -9.62
N SER A 24 -1.22 4.28 -9.15
CA SER A 24 -0.92 4.84 -7.82
C SER A 24 -1.23 3.83 -6.70
N ALA A 25 -2.23 2.97 -6.88
CA ALA A 25 -2.53 1.92 -5.91
C ALA A 25 -1.41 0.87 -5.82
N PHE A 26 -0.74 0.54 -6.93
CA PHE A 26 0.46 -0.32 -6.88
C PHE A 26 1.62 0.40 -6.17
N ILE A 27 1.92 1.64 -6.54
CA ILE A 27 3.05 2.41 -6.02
C ILE A 27 2.93 2.63 -4.51
N GLU A 28 1.79 3.12 -4.08
CA GLU A 28 1.54 3.44 -2.67
C GLU A 28 1.34 2.17 -1.83
N GLY A 29 0.67 1.16 -2.41
CA GLY A 29 0.54 -0.15 -1.77
C GLY A 29 1.89 -0.84 -1.58
N TRP A 30 2.79 -0.75 -2.57
CA TRP A 30 4.16 -1.24 -2.46
C TRP A 30 4.93 -0.54 -1.35
N ALA A 31 4.82 0.79 -1.27
CA ALA A 31 5.48 1.56 -0.22
C ALA A 31 5.01 1.12 1.17
N HIS A 32 3.70 1.00 1.35
CA HIS A 32 3.11 0.59 2.62
C HIS A 32 3.44 -0.88 2.97
N TYR A 33 3.49 -1.77 1.98
CA TYR A 33 3.95 -3.14 2.14
C TYR A 33 5.42 -3.20 2.56
N ALA A 34 6.28 -2.39 1.93
CA ALA A 34 7.71 -2.37 2.21
C ALA A 34 8.04 -1.86 3.63
N GLU A 35 7.24 -0.94 4.18
CA GLU A 35 7.39 -0.49 5.56
C GLU A 35 7.17 -1.64 6.56
N GLU A 36 6.09 -2.42 6.38
CA GLU A 36 5.82 -3.58 7.23
C GLU A 36 6.86 -4.68 7.03
N LEU A 37 7.27 -4.93 5.78
CA LEU A 37 8.33 -5.87 5.46
C LEU A 37 9.64 -5.52 6.18
N CYS A 38 9.99 -4.24 6.28
CA CYS A 38 11.16 -3.82 7.04
C CYS A 38 11.08 -4.23 8.52
N VAL A 39 9.90 -4.17 9.12
CA VAL A 39 9.68 -4.65 10.50
C VAL A 39 9.78 -6.17 10.56
N GLU A 40 9.14 -6.90 9.62
CA GLU A 40 9.20 -8.37 9.55
C GLU A 40 10.63 -8.90 9.39
N GLU A 41 11.46 -8.23 8.58
CA GLU A 41 12.85 -8.60 8.31
C GLU A 41 13.84 -8.06 9.35
N GLY A 42 13.35 -7.46 10.44
CA GLY A 42 14.17 -7.01 11.56
C GLY A 42 14.97 -5.73 11.31
N PHE A 43 14.60 -4.93 10.30
CA PHE A 43 15.23 -3.63 10.11
C PHE A 43 15.00 -2.74 11.34
N ALA A 44 16.08 -2.16 11.86
CA ALA A 44 16.09 -1.37 13.09
C ALA A 44 15.50 -2.09 14.33
N ALA A 45 15.64 -3.42 14.42
CA ALA A 45 15.10 -4.22 15.52
C ALA A 45 15.59 -3.79 16.91
N GLY A 46 16.72 -3.09 16.99
CA GLY A 46 17.25 -2.50 18.24
C GLY A 46 16.52 -1.23 18.70
N ASP A 47 15.65 -0.65 17.86
CA ASP A 47 14.89 0.55 18.20
C ASP A 47 13.38 0.30 18.00
N PRO A 48 12.62 -0.01 19.08
CA PRO A 48 11.19 -0.30 18.97
C PRO A 48 10.37 0.88 18.44
N ARG A 49 10.88 2.12 18.48
CA ARG A 49 10.20 3.30 17.97
C ARG A 49 10.00 3.22 16.45
N PHE A 50 10.89 2.51 15.74
CA PHE A 50 10.73 2.29 14.30
C PHE A 50 9.44 1.50 14.01
N ALA A 51 9.27 0.36 14.66
CA ALA A 51 8.07 -0.47 14.49
C ALA A 51 6.79 0.28 14.91
N VAL A 52 6.83 1.00 16.04
CA VAL A 52 5.71 1.85 16.48
C VAL A 52 5.36 2.89 15.43
N GLY A 53 6.34 3.57 14.84
CA GLY A 53 6.11 4.54 13.76
C GLY A 53 5.44 3.92 12.54
N VAL A 54 5.86 2.72 12.12
CA VAL A 54 5.24 1.99 11.01
C VAL A 54 3.77 1.67 11.31
N TRP A 55 3.45 1.22 12.53
CA TRP A 55 2.08 0.88 12.90
C TRP A 55 1.18 2.10 13.07
N LEU A 56 1.69 3.20 13.61
CA LEU A 56 0.95 4.47 13.70
C LEU A 56 0.55 4.99 12.30
N GLU A 57 1.48 4.95 11.35
CA GLU A 57 1.18 5.31 9.96
C GLU A 57 0.21 4.32 9.28
N ALA A 58 0.30 3.03 9.61
CA ALA A 58 -0.64 2.03 9.12
C ALA A 58 -2.07 2.30 9.59
N LEU A 59 -2.26 2.73 10.87
CA LEU A 59 -3.56 3.12 11.41
C LEU A 59 -4.15 4.32 10.64
N VAL A 60 -3.35 5.34 10.35
CA VAL A 60 -3.81 6.49 9.54
C VAL A 60 -4.27 6.03 8.15
N ARG A 61 -3.51 5.14 7.49
CA ARG A 61 -3.82 4.68 6.13
C ARG A 61 -5.08 3.79 6.06
N ILE A 62 -5.31 2.94 7.07
CA ILE A 62 -6.55 2.14 7.10
C ILE A 62 -7.76 3.00 7.43
N THR A 63 -7.59 4.03 8.27
CA THR A 63 -8.67 5.00 8.56
C THR A 63 -9.00 5.83 7.31
N ARG A 64 -8.02 6.19 6.48
CA ARG A 64 -8.23 6.80 5.15
C ARG A 64 -9.13 5.92 4.28
N LEU A 65 -8.89 4.61 4.24
CA LEU A 65 -9.72 3.66 3.48
C LEU A 65 -11.15 3.64 4.02
N ALA A 66 -11.32 3.52 5.34
CA ALA A 66 -12.62 3.49 5.97
C ALA A 66 -13.41 4.79 5.74
N CYS A 67 -12.76 5.95 5.91
CA CYS A 67 -13.40 7.26 5.67
C CYS A 67 -13.74 7.48 4.20
N SER A 68 -12.86 7.05 3.25
CA SER A 68 -13.15 7.17 1.83
C SER A 68 -14.39 6.36 1.44
N ILE A 69 -14.50 5.12 1.91
CA ILE A 69 -15.70 4.31 1.69
C ILE A 69 -16.91 4.96 2.37
N GLY A 70 -16.78 5.38 3.63
CA GLY A 70 -17.86 6.01 4.39
C GLY A 70 -18.43 7.25 3.70
N VAL A 71 -17.56 8.16 3.24
CA VAL A 71 -17.98 9.40 2.57
C VAL A 71 -18.65 9.11 1.22
N HIS A 72 -18.05 8.25 0.38
CA HIS A 72 -18.53 8.05 -0.99
C HIS A 72 -19.66 7.01 -1.13
N SER A 73 -19.86 6.15 -0.11
CA SER A 73 -20.82 5.04 -0.21
C SER A 73 -21.85 4.98 0.92
N ALA A 74 -21.61 5.65 2.05
CA ALA A 74 -22.46 5.55 3.24
C ALA A 74 -22.87 6.89 3.86
N GLY A 75 -22.64 8.01 3.17
CA GLY A 75 -23.09 9.34 3.62
C GLY A 75 -22.33 9.88 4.84
N MET A 76 -21.15 9.35 5.15
CA MET A 76 -20.33 9.84 6.25
C MET A 76 -20.01 11.33 6.06
N THR A 77 -20.25 12.13 7.07
CA THR A 77 -19.90 13.55 7.09
C THR A 77 -18.43 13.77 7.40
N VAL A 78 -17.92 14.96 7.06
CA VAL A 78 -16.54 15.35 7.43
C VAL A 78 -16.32 15.32 8.96
N SER A 79 -17.33 15.71 9.73
CA SER A 79 -17.24 15.68 11.21
C SER A 79 -17.11 14.26 11.74
N GLU A 80 -17.91 13.32 11.23
CA GLU A 80 -17.80 11.90 11.60
C GLU A 80 -16.47 11.30 11.17
N GLY A 81 -15.97 11.66 9.97
CA GLY A 81 -14.65 11.27 9.51
C GLY A 81 -13.53 11.81 10.41
N ALA A 82 -13.59 13.07 10.84
CA ALA A 82 -12.61 13.64 11.76
C ALA A 82 -12.63 12.92 13.12
N ALA A 83 -13.83 12.69 13.69
CA ALA A 83 -13.98 11.91 14.92
C ALA A 83 -13.41 10.48 14.78
N ARG A 84 -13.56 9.86 13.60
CA ARG A 84 -12.99 8.55 13.30
C ARG A 84 -11.46 8.56 13.31
N PHE A 85 -10.83 9.60 12.71
CA PHE A 85 -9.38 9.76 12.77
C PHE A 85 -8.89 9.99 14.20
N GLU A 86 -9.60 10.76 15.00
CA GLU A 86 -9.26 10.97 16.42
C GLU A 86 -9.38 9.70 17.26
N ALA A 87 -10.38 8.85 16.97
CA ALA A 87 -10.60 7.60 17.69
C ALA A 87 -9.61 6.50 17.32
N ASP A 88 -9.26 6.38 16.05
CA ASP A 88 -8.52 5.25 15.52
C ASP A 88 -7.03 5.52 15.32
N THR A 89 -6.59 6.79 15.43
CA THR A 89 -5.20 7.17 15.13
C THR A 89 -4.63 8.09 16.21
N HIS A 90 -3.38 8.49 16.02
CA HIS A 90 -2.71 9.50 16.85
C HIS A 90 -3.03 10.95 16.43
N LEU A 91 -3.81 11.14 15.36
CA LEU A 91 -4.16 12.46 14.86
C LEU A 91 -5.28 13.09 15.69
N SER A 92 -5.24 14.40 15.86
CA SER A 92 -6.27 15.15 16.58
C SER A 92 -6.49 16.54 15.97
N GLY A 93 -7.65 17.13 16.27
CA GLY A 93 -7.98 18.49 15.89
C GLY A 93 -7.79 18.80 14.40
N PRO A 94 -7.01 19.84 14.03
CA PRO A 94 -6.84 20.25 12.65
C PRO A 94 -6.26 19.15 11.74
N ALA A 95 -5.41 18.25 12.25
CA ALA A 95 -4.83 17.17 11.47
C ALA A 95 -5.90 16.12 11.11
N ALA A 96 -6.70 15.68 12.08
CA ALA A 96 -7.81 14.74 11.84
C ALA A 96 -8.85 15.35 10.88
N LEU A 97 -9.18 16.63 11.05
CA LEU A 97 -10.10 17.34 10.16
C LEU A 97 -9.56 17.45 8.73
N SER A 98 -8.26 17.71 8.57
CA SER A 98 -7.62 17.78 7.24
C SER A 98 -7.69 16.45 6.51
N GLU A 99 -7.43 15.33 7.20
CA GLU A 99 -7.54 13.99 6.64
C GLU A 99 -8.99 13.68 6.22
N ALA A 100 -9.99 13.99 7.08
CA ALA A 100 -11.40 13.79 6.77
C ALA A 100 -11.87 14.62 5.57
N ARG A 101 -11.43 15.87 5.46
CA ARG A 101 -11.72 16.73 4.30
C ARG A 101 -11.12 16.15 3.01
N ARG A 102 -9.91 15.62 3.07
CA ARG A 102 -9.27 15.02 1.90
C ARG A 102 -10.06 13.83 1.37
N ALA A 103 -10.69 13.04 2.22
CA ALA A 103 -11.53 11.91 1.81
C ALA A 103 -12.69 12.35 0.89
N THR A 104 -13.19 13.60 0.98
CA THR A 104 -14.32 14.07 0.18
C THR A 104 -14.02 14.29 -1.30
N PHE A 105 -12.77 14.59 -1.66
CA PHE A 105 -12.36 14.85 -3.05
C PHE A 105 -11.35 13.84 -3.61
N ASP A 106 -10.84 12.91 -2.78
CA ASP A 106 -9.96 11.83 -3.22
C ASP A 106 -10.63 10.47 -2.94
N PRO A 107 -11.51 9.97 -3.82
CA PRO A 107 -12.19 8.68 -3.64
C PRO A 107 -11.21 7.50 -3.64
N THR A 108 -9.99 7.72 -4.14
CA THR A 108 -8.93 6.71 -4.16
C THR A 108 -8.00 6.79 -2.95
N TYR A 109 -8.39 7.52 -1.90
CA TYR A 109 -7.56 7.77 -0.73
C TYR A 109 -7.19 6.51 0.07
N GLY A 110 -7.96 5.43 -0.08
CA GLY A 110 -7.66 4.11 0.47
C GLY A 110 -6.64 3.28 -0.31
N ARG A 111 -6.06 3.77 -1.41
CA ARG A 111 -5.15 3.04 -2.31
C ARG A 111 -3.91 2.45 -1.63
N TYR A 112 -3.43 3.09 -0.55
CA TYR A 112 -2.31 2.61 0.26
C TYR A 112 -2.58 1.23 0.86
N THR A 113 -3.63 1.14 1.65
CA THR A 113 -4.03 -0.08 2.35
C THR A 113 -4.53 -1.14 1.36
N TRP A 114 -5.36 -0.77 0.39
CA TRP A 114 -5.83 -1.72 -0.62
C TRP A 114 -4.68 -2.29 -1.41
N GLY A 115 -3.77 -1.46 -1.91
CA GLY A 115 -2.60 -1.93 -2.66
C GLY A 115 -1.72 -2.88 -1.84
N LYS A 116 -1.46 -2.57 -0.57
CA LYS A 116 -0.75 -3.46 0.36
C LYS A 116 -1.44 -4.81 0.51
N LEU A 117 -2.75 -4.83 0.77
CA LEU A 117 -3.52 -6.05 0.97
C LEU A 117 -3.48 -6.95 -0.27
N GLU A 118 -3.56 -6.39 -1.47
CA GLU A 118 -3.44 -7.15 -2.71
C GLU A 118 -2.02 -7.72 -2.89
N ILE A 119 -0.97 -6.98 -2.52
CA ILE A 119 0.41 -7.49 -2.55
C ILE A 119 0.60 -8.63 -1.54
N MET A 120 0.06 -8.51 -0.32
CA MET A 120 0.12 -9.56 0.69
C MET A 120 -0.63 -10.82 0.24
N LYS A 121 -1.82 -10.67 -0.35
CA LYS A 121 -2.56 -11.78 -0.94
C LYS A 121 -1.76 -12.50 -2.02
N LEU A 122 -1.10 -11.76 -2.90
CA LEU A 122 -0.23 -12.33 -3.92
C LEU A 122 1.01 -13.01 -3.32
N ARG A 123 1.57 -12.49 -2.23
CA ARG A 123 2.66 -13.14 -1.49
C ARG A 123 2.24 -14.51 -0.97
N ASP A 124 1.04 -14.63 -0.41
CA ASP A 124 0.50 -15.90 0.07
C ASP A 124 0.17 -16.86 -1.08
N GLU A 125 -0.34 -16.35 -2.17
CA GLU A 125 -0.56 -17.12 -3.41
C GLU A 125 0.75 -17.68 -3.95
N ALA A 126 1.80 -16.85 -4.07
CA ALA A 126 3.12 -17.27 -4.52
C ALA A 126 3.73 -18.34 -3.60
N ARG A 127 3.56 -18.19 -2.27
CA ARG A 127 3.99 -19.23 -1.32
C ARG A 127 3.33 -20.58 -1.59
N ARG A 128 2.01 -20.58 -1.87
CA ARG A 128 1.27 -21.80 -2.17
C ARG A 128 1.70 -22.41 -3.50
N GLN A 129 1.84 -21.60 -4.55
CA GLN A 129 2.16 -22.08 -5.89
C GLN A 129 3.61 -22.53 -6.06
N TRP A 130 4.54 -21.78 -5.51
CA TRP A 130 5.98 -22.04 -5.68
C TRP A 130 6.54 -23.00 -4.63
N GLY A 131 5.82 -23.24 -3.52
CA GLY A 131 6.26 -24.16 -2.47
C GLY A 131 7.68 -23.88 -2.00
N ALA A 132 8.55 -24.89 -2.06
CA ALA A 132 9.97 -24.76 -1.67
C ALA A 132 10.78 -23.77 -2.54
N GLY A 133 10.28 -23.41 -3.72
CA GLY A 133 10.88 -22.40 -4.60
C GLY A 133 10.50 -20.97 -4.27
N PHE A 134 9.70 -20.73 -3.25
CA PHE A 134 9.32 -19.38 -2.84
C PHE A 134 10.49 -18.66 -2.14
N THR A 135 10.77 -17.45 -2.58
CA THR A 135 11.58 -16.47 -1.85
C THR A 135 10.98 -15.07 -2.03
N LEU A 136 11.16 -14.20 -1.05
CA LEU A 136 10.75 -12.80 -1.17
C LEU A 136 11.43 -12.11 -2.37
N ASN A 137 12.70 -12.39 -2.60
CA ASN A 137 13.43 -11.83 -3.73
C ASN A 137 12.79 -12.22 -5.09
N ARG A 138 12.41 -13.48 -5.25
CA ARG A 138 11.72 -13.98 -6.46
C ARG A 138 10.38 -13.26 -6.65
N LEU A 139 9.57 -13.16 -5.60
CA LEU A 139 8.29 -12.46 -5.64
C LEU A 139 8.46 -10.98 -5.99
N HIS A 140 9.37 -10.31 -5.31
CA HIS A 140 9.60 -8.88 -5.54
C HIS A 140 10.14 -8.60 -6.95
N ALA A 141 11.05 -9.43 -7.45
CA ALA A 141 11.54 -9.33 -8.83
C ALA A 141 10.39 -9.52 -9.83
N ALA A 142 9.55 -10.53 -9.63
CA ALA A 142 8.41 -10.81 -10.51
C ALA A 142 7.40 -9.65 -10.54
N LEU A 143 7.05 -9.08 -9.37
CA LEU A 143 6.14 -7.93 -9.27
C LEU A 143 6.74 -6.66 -9.91
N LEU A 144 7.98 -6.33 -9.58
CA LEU A 144 8.64 -5.10 -10.07
C LEU A 144 8.94 -5.14 -11.56
N ASN A 145 9.16 -6.33 -12.13
CA ASN A 145 9.36 -6.50 -13.57
C ASN A 145 8.07 -6.28 -14.40
N LEU A 146 6.91 -6.20 -13.76
CA LEU A 146 5.67 -5.79 -14.43
C LEU A 146 5.58 -4.28 -14.68
N GLY A 147 6.48 -3.48 -14.10
CA GLY A 147 6.35 -2.04 -14.00
C GLY A 147 5.45 -1.66 -12.82
N SER A 148 4.51 -0.74 -13.03
CA SER A 148 3.54 -0.33 -12.01
C SER A 148 2.11 -0.58 -12.50
N PRO A 149 1.71 -1.86 -12.70
CA PRO A 149 0.43 -2.20 -13.31
C PRO A 149 -0.76 -1.93 -12.37
N PRO A 150 -1.99 -1.83 -12.89
CA PRO A 150 -3.19 -1.95 -12.08
C PRO A 150 -3.18 -3.23 -11.24
N LEU A 151 -3.75 -3.16 -10.01
CA LEU A 151 -3.72 -4.28 -9.05
C LEU A 151 -4.23 -5.60 -9.64
N GLY A 152 -5.30 -5.56 -10.44
CA GLY A 152 -5.86 -6.76 -11.06
C GLY A 152 -4.94 -7.48 -12.06
N LEU A 153 -3.85 -6.84 -12.51
CA LEU A 153 -2.87 -7.44 -13.42
C LEU A 153 -1.65 -8.02 -12.69
N MET A 154 -1.51 -7.81 -11.39
CA MET A 154 -0.34 -8.26 -10.62
C MET A 154 -0.24 -9.80 -10.54
N GLY A 155 -1.38 -10.52 -10.57
CA GLY A 155 -1.41 -11.98 -10.57
C GLY A 155 -0.62 -12.62 -11.71
N THR A 156 -0.39 -11.90 -12.81
CA THR A 156 0.45 -12.38 -13.92
C THR A 156 1.92 -12.58 -13.52
N ALA A 157 2.38 -11.94 -12.44
CA ALA A 157 3.73 -12.15 -11.89
C ALA A 157 3.94 -13.58 -11.37
N ILE A 158 2.90 -14.15 -10.72
CA ILE A 158 2.98 -15.49 -10.12
C ILE A 158 3.01 -16.57 -11.20
N VAL A 159 2.24 -16.39 -12.28
CA VAL A 159 2.17 -17.35 -13.39
C VAL A 159 3.47 -17.36 -14.21
N ARG A 160 4.16 -16.24 -14.29
CA ARG A 160 5.38 -16.06 -15.12
C ARG A 160 6.69 -16.18 -14.33
N GLY A 161 6.65 -16.04 -13.01
CA GLY A 161 7.80 -16.13 -12.13
C GLY A 161 8.02 -17.56 -11.66
#